data_6ad5380f2be5c707aa85a9b2c0225e4b
#
_entry.id   6ad5380f2be5c707aa85a9b2c0225e4b
#
_cell.length_a   1.000
_cell.length_b   1.000
_cell.length_c   1.000
_cell.angle_alpha   90.00
_cell.angle_beta   90.00
_cell.angle_gamma   90.00
#
_symmetry.space_group_name_H-M   'P 1'
#
loop_
_entity.id
_entity.type
_entity.pdbx_description
1 polymer ?
#
loop_
_entity_poly.entity_id
_entity_poly.type
_entity_poly.pdbx_seq_one_letter_code
_entity_poly.pdbx_strand_id
1 'polypeptide(L)'
;MAVRTISTAIKLEGEQEFKRQMGLVNSELKNLKSEMSLVTAEFSGQANTVDALSAKNRVLRQQYDQQEEKVKALEKAVREASETYGDADKRTDEYKRQLNYAKTALLNLNGELQKNERYLDEAKRSADKAASSIDEYGREVKQAAQESDDADFVSPFQGLDNVVGKLGDLKGMLMGGAAVGAVTAGVQAVTGAITEVVDASAEYRKIMGTLEVSSQQAGYSAEETAQTYERLYTVLGDTQAAATTTANLQAIGVSQEELMAITDASIGAWARYGDSIPIDGLAEAINETIQAGQVTGVFADVLNWAGASEDDFNAKLAEAKTATERANIVLQELAQQGLAEAGQAWIDTNGDIVAANESQLRFEEAQATLGEKLSPIRDGLRDLGTAGFNFLSGAIDGVVQGIKDLN
;
A
#
# COMPACT_ATOMS: atom_id res chain seq x y z
N MET A 1 -16.67 -66.19 69.92
CA MET A 1 -15.31 -65.58 69.78
C MET A 1 -15.32 -64.58 68.66
N ALA A 2 -15.17 -63.33 69.00
CA ALA A 2 -15.12 -62.26 67.96
C ALA A 2 -13.69 -62.18 67.40
N VAL A 3 -13.54 -62.44 66.07
CA VAL A 3 -12.27 -62.29 65.39
C VAL A 3 -12.06 -60.78 65.16
N ARG A 4 -11.09 -60.20 65.91
CA ARG A 4 -10.61 -58.82 65.65
C ARG A 4 -9.74 -58.87 64.44
N THR A 5 -10.25 -58.31 63.34
CA THR A 5 -9.43 -57.99 62.16
C THR A 5 -8.59 -56.76 62.47
N ILE A 6 -7.30 -56.92 62.67
CA ILE A 6 -6.34 -55.79 62.75
C ILE A 6 -6.02 -55.38 61.32
N SER A 7 -6.64 -54.34 60.83
CA SER A 7 -6.24 -53.71 59.60
C SER A 7 -5.09 -52.73 59.91
N THR A 8 -3.86 -53.17 59.70
CA THR A 8 -2.70 -52.28 59.70
C THR A 8 -2.68 -51.51 58.37
N ALA A 9 -3.11 -50.28 58.41
CA ALA A 9 -2.98 -49.41 57.26
C ALA A 9 -1.50 -49.03 57.11
N ILE A 10 -0.81 -49.72 56.21
CA ILE A 10 0.53 -49.32 55.81
C ILE A 10 0.38 -48.05 54.96
N LYS A 11 0.89 -46.92 55.47
CA LYS A 11 0.89 -45.63 54.71
C LYS A 11 2.26 -45.40 54.12
N LEU A 12 2.29 -44.82 52.93
CA LEU A 12 3.51 -44.32 52.29
C LEU A 12 4.13 -43.24 53.19
N GLU A 13 5.41 -43.33 53.47
CA GLU A 13 6.12 -42.28 54.18
C GLU A 13 6.08 -41.03 53.29
N GLY A 14 5.49 -39.93 53.78
CA GLY A 14 5.29 -38.73 52.97
C GLY A 14 3.97 -38.63 52.15
N GLU A 15 3.03 -39.61 52.26
CA GLU A 15 1.76 -39.60 51.51
C GLU A 15 0.95 -38.30 51.71
N GLN A 16 0.95 -37.76 52.90
CA GLN A 16 0.26 -36.48 53.18
C GLN A 16 0.93 -35.30 52.51
N GLU A 17 2.27 -35.27 52.49
CA GLU A 17 3.05 -34.23 51.80
C GLU A 17 2.90 -34.34 50.28
N PHE A 18 2.93 -35.55 49.73
CA PHE A 18 2.62 -35.78 48.33
C PHE A 18 1.22 -35.27 47.93
N LYS A 19 0.18 -35.61 48.73
CA LYS A 19 -1.18 -35.12 48.46
C LYS A 19 -1.27 -33.61 48.54
N ARG A 20 -0.56 -32.99 49.46
CA ARG A 20 -0.49 -31.52 49.56
C ARG A 20 0.19 -30.89 48.36
N GLN A 21 1.35 -31.40 47.96
CA GLN A 21 2.08 -30.93 46.80
C GLN A 21 1.27 -31.10 45.49
N MET A 22 0.65 -32.25 45.29
CA MET A 22 -0.25 -32.50 44.15
C MET A 22 -1.45 -31.58 44.12
N GLY A 23 -1.99 -31.24 45.32
CA GLY A 23 -3.06 -30.25 45.46
C GLY A 23 -2.63 -28.87 44.96
N LEU A 24 -1.43 -28.42 45.39
CA LEU A 24 -0.86 -27.13 44.95
C LEU A 24 -0.60 -27.09 43.46
N VAL A 25 0.08 -28.09 42.91
CA VAL A 25 0.38 -28.17 41.45
C VAL A 25 -0.90 -28.22 40.62
N ASN A 26 -1.90 -29.00 41.05
CA ASN A 26 -3.19 -29.07 40.34
C ASN A 26 -3.95 -27.72 40.37
N SER A 27 -3.88 -27.01 41.52
CA SER A 27 -4.46 -25.66 41.66
C SER A 27 -3.78 -24.67 40.73
N GLU A 28 -2.45 -24.68 40.69
CA GLU A 28 -1.66 -23.82 39.82
C GLU A 28 -1.93 -24.10 38.34
N LEU A 29 -1.96 -25.36 37.91
CA LEU A 29 -2.33 -25.75 36.55
C LEU A 29 -3.75 -25.28 36.16
N LYS A 30 -4.69 -25.27 37.14
CA LYS A 30 -6.05 -24.74 36.92
C LYS A 30 -6.02 -23.22 36.74
N ASN A 31 -5.24 -22.50 37.53
CA ASN A 31 -5.05 -21.06 37.41
C ASN A 31 -4.44 -20.71 36.08
N LEU A 32 -3.39 -21.40 35.65
CA LEU A 32 -2.73 -21.20 34.33
C LEU A 32 -3.65 -21.51 33.13
N LYS A 33 -4.58 -22.48 33.28
CA LYS A 33 -5.63 -22.71 32.27
C LYS A 33 -6.59 -21.54 32.20
N SER A 34 -6.96 -20.94 33.33
CA SER A 34 -7.79 -19.74 33.37
C SER A 34 -7.06 -18.55 32.74
N GLU A 35 -5.77 -18.37 33.05
CA GLU A 35 -4.92 -17.33 32.44
C GLU A 35 -4.81 -17.52 30.93
N MET A 36 -4.64 -18.75 30.42
CA MET A 36 -4.66 -19.06 29.01
C MET A 36 -5.99 -18.64 28.33
N SER A 37 -7.11 -18.86 29.02
CA SER A 37 -8.42 -18.45 28.53
C SER A 37 -8.56 -16.93 28.49
N LEU A 38 -7.99 -16.20 29.47
CA LEU A 38 -7.94 -14.74 29.44
C LEU A 38 -7.07 -14.22 28.30
N VAL A 39 -5.87 -14.77 28.11
CA VAL A 39 -5.00 -14.44 26.97
C VAL A 39 -5.71 -14.68 25.64
N THR A 40 -6.40 -15.80 25.50
CA THR A 40 -7.15 -16.11 24.27
C THR A 40 -8.31 -15.13 24.03
N ALA A 41 -8.99 -14.69 25.09
CA ALA A 41 -10.07 -13.71 25.01
C ALA A 41 -9.54 -12.30 24.72
N GLU A 42 -8.46 -11.88 25.37
CA GLU A 42 -7.80 -10.58 25.19
C GLU A 42 -7.35 -10.39 23.74
N PHE A 43 -6.81 -11.44 23.14
CA PHE A 43 -6.33 -11.42 21.74
C PHE A 43 -7.33 -12.03 20.76
N SER A 44 -8.63 -11.99 21.06
CA SER A 44 -9.67 -12.47 20.15
C SER A 44 -9.63 -11.70 18.82
N GLY A 45 -9.50 -12.44 17.71
CA GLY A 45 -9.30 -11.85 16.38
C GLY A 45 -7.85 -11.47 16.02
N GLN A 46 -6.91 -11.56 16.97
CA GLN A 46 -5.48 -11.22 16.79
C GLN A 46 -4.55 -12.32 17.33
N ALA A 47 -4.98 -13.57 17.27
CA ALA A 47 -4.32 -14.72 17.90
C ALA A 47 -2.87 -15.00 17.41
N ASN A 48 -2.48 -14.46 16.25
CA ASN A 48 -1.17 -14.67 15.62
C ASN A 48 -0.25 -13.45 15.72
N THR A 49 -0.58 -12.43 16.52
CA THR A 49 0.31 -11.28 16.76
C THR A 49 1.51 -11.71 17.62
N VAL A 50 2.63 -10.98 17.52
CA VAL A 50 3.82 -11.22 18.35
C VAL A 50 3.46 -11.18 19.84
N ASP A 51 2.60 -10.22 20.24
CA ASP A 51 2.17 -10.06 21.63
C ASP A 51 1.28 -11.21 22.08
N ALA A 52 0.29 -11.61 21.27
CA ALA A 52 -0.58 -12.75 21.56
C ALA A 52 0.22 -14.05 21.69
N LEU A 53 1.12 -14.29 20.72
CA LEU A 53 1.99 -15.48 20.72
C LEU A 53 2.99 -15.45 21.87
N SER A 54 3.52 -14.27 22.26
CA SER A 54 4.42 -14.11 23.40
C SER A 54 3.69 -14.33 24.73
N ALA A 55 2.49 -13.75 24.88
CA ALA A 55 1.65 -13.97 26.07
C ALA A 55 1.28 -15.45 26.21
N LYS A 56 0.85 -16.09 25.11
CA LYS A 56 0.56 -17.52 25.06
C LYS A 56 1.78 -18.38 25.37
N ASN A 57 2.96 -18.01 24.84
CA ASN A 57 4.21 -18.72 25.11
C ASN A 57 4.56 -18.70 26.60
N ARG A 58 4.43 -17.53 27.25
CA ARG A 58 4.67 -17.40 28.70
C ARG A 58 3.79 -18.35 29.50
N VAL A 59 2.48 -18.39 29.23
CA VAL A 59 1.56 -19.27 29.96
C VAL A 59 1.83 -20.75 29.67
N LEU A 60 2.11 -21.09 28.39
CA LEU A 60 2.47 -22.47 28.00
C LEU A 60 3.74 -22.96 28.70
N ARG A 61 4.78 -22.13 28.84
CA ARG A 61 6.00 -22.47 29.58
C ARG A 61 5.71 -22.72 31.03
N GLN A 62 4.94 -21.84 31.67
CA GLN A 62 4.54 -22.03 33.06
C GLN A 62 3.71 -23.32 33.24
N GLN A 63 2.79 -23.63 32.35
CA GLN A 63 2.04 -24.88 32.36
C GLN A 63 2.96 -26.09 32.19
N TYR A 64 3.94 -26.00 31.28
CA TYR A 64 4.93 -27.05 31.07
C TYR A 64 5.75 -27.32 32.32
N ASP A 65 6.29 -26.27 32.95
CA ASP A 65 7.09 -26.38 34.17
C ASP A 65 6.29 -27.01 35.34
N GLN A 66 5.05 -26.57 35.55
CA GLN A 66 4.17 -27.15 36.58
C GLN A 66 3.78 -28.59 36.26
N GLN A 67 3.59 -28.94 34.99
CA GLN A 67 3.31 -30.31 34.57
C GLN A 67 4.53 -31.21 34.74
N GLU A 68 5.75 -30.70 34.50
CA GLU A 68 7.01 -31.42 34.75
C GLU A 68 7.18 -31.72 36.24
N GLU A 69 6.92 -30.76 37.13
CA GLU A 69 6.95 -30.98 38.57
C GLU A 69 5.93 -32.05 39.01
N LYS A 70 4.75 -32.07 38.39
CA LYS A 70 3.75 -33.11 38.60
C LYS A 70 4.26 -34.48 38.19
N VAL A 71 4.94 -34.60 37.07
CA VAL A 71 5.55 -35.86 36.56
C VAL A 71 6.62 -36.33 37.54
N LYS A 72 7.55 -35.45 37.97
CA LYS A 72 8.60 -35.79 38.97
C LYS A 72 8.04 -36.28 40.28
N ALA A 73 7.01 -35.62 40.81
CA ALA A 73 6.33 -36.01 42.03
C ALA A 73 5.67 -37.40 41.89
N LEU A 74 5.00 -37.66 40.75
CA LEU A 74 4.38 -38.97 40.51
C LEU A 74 5.40 -40.08 40.26
N GLU A 75 6.53 -39.79 39.62
CA GLU A 75 7.63 -40.77 39.50
C GLU A 75 8.20 -41.18 40.87
N LYS A 76 8.36 -40.21 41.78
CA LYS A 76 8.75 -40.49 43.15
C LYS A 76 7.70 -41.36 43.88
N ALA A 77 6.41 -40.97 43.74
CA ALA A 77 5.31 -41.71 44.37
C ALA A 77 5.19 -43.16 43.84
N VAL A 78 5.41 -43.39 42.53
CA VAL A 78 5.43 -44.75 41.97
C VAL A 78 6.56 -45.57 42.55
N ARG A 79 7.79 -45.03 42.68
CA ARG A 79 8.93 -45.74 43.26
C ARG A 79 8.64 -46.12 44.74
N GLU A 80 8.23 -45.16 45.55
CA GLU A 80 7.92 -45.38 46.98
C GLU A 80 6.77 -46.36 47.17
N ALA A 81 5.73 -46.29 46.32
CA ALA A 81 4.62 -47.23 46.33
C ALA A 81 5.05 -48.67 45.95
N SER A 82 5.90 -48.77 44.94
CA SER A 82 6.47 -50.05 44.50
C SER A 82 7.30 -50.73 45.60
N GLU A 83 8.13 -49.94 46.29
CA GLU A 83 8.96 -50.42 47.39
C GLU A 83 8.10 -50.80 48.64
N THR A 84 7.03 -50.02 48.93
CA THR A 84 6.22 -50.22 50.12
C THR A 84 5.14 -51.28 49.96
N TYR A 85 4.47 -51.34 48.83
CA TYR A 85 3.29 -52.17 48.57
C TYR A 85 3.54 -53.28 47.53
N GLY A 86 4.61 -53.16 46.77
CA GLY A 86 4.92 -54.07 45.62
C GLY A 86 4.30 -53.55 44.30
N ASP A 87 4.88 -54.01 43.20
CA ASP A 87 4.54 -53.60 41.84
C ASP A 87 3.12 -53.95 41.40
N ALA A 88 2.54 -55.03 41.91
CA ALA A 88 1.20 -55.51 41.60
C ALA A 88 0.10 -54.99 42.50
N ASP A 89 0.42 -54.11 43.45
CA ASP A 89 -0.58 -53.52 44.34
C ASP A 89 -1.44 -52.46 43.62
N LYS A 90 -2.73 -52.46 43.85
CA LYS A 90 -3.69 -51.52 43.26
C LYS A 90 -3.31 -50.05 43.45
N ARG A 91 -2.66 -49.70 44.54
CA ARG A 91 -2.21 -48.35 44.86
C ARG A 91 -1.03 -47.95 43.96
N THR A 92 -0.10 -48.88 43.74
CA THR A 92 1.02 -48.69 42.83
C THR A 92 0.52 -48.55 41.39
N ASP A 93 -0.45 -49.37 40.97
CA ASP A 93 -1.09 -49.24 39.64
C ASP A 93 -1.81 -47.93 39.47
N GLU A 94 -2.45 -47.40 40.49
CA GLU A 94 -3.11 -46.08 40.42
C GLU A 94 -2.09 -44.95 40.20
N TYR A 95 -0.96 -44.95 40.92
CA TYR A 95 0.10 -43.97 40.69
C TYR A 95 0.74 -44.12 39.29
N LYS A 96 0.92 -45.34 38.81
CA LYS A 96 1.40 -45.58 37.41
C LYS A 96 0.44 -45.01 36.36
N ARG A 97 -0.87 -45.17 36.54
CA ARG A 97 -1.89 -44.56 35.64
C ARG A 97 -1.82 -43.04 35.67
N GLN A 98 -1.77 -42.45 36.88
CA GLN A 98 -1.66 -40.98 37.02
C GLN A 98 -0.37 -40.46 36.43
N LEU A 99 0.76 -41.16 36.55
CA LEU A 99 2.02 -40.83 35.93
C LEU A 99 1.91 -40.85 34.37
N ASN A 100 1.28 -41.89 33.82
CA ASN A 100 1.10 -41.97 32.37
C ASN A 100 0.22 -40.83 31.84
N TYR A 101 -0.88 -40.46 32.52
CA TYR A 101 -1.67 -39.30 32.17
C TYR A 101 -0.89 -37.98 32.26
N ALA A 102 -0.07 -37.84 33.33
CA ALA A 102 0.75 -36.66 33.52
C ALA A 102 1.83 -36.53 32.43
N LYS A 103 2.48 -37.64 32.04
CA LYS A 103 3.46 -37.68 30.93
C LYS A 103 2.81 -37.36 29.59
N THR A 104 1.62 -37.88 29.29
CA THR A 104 0.86 -37.55 28.09
C THR A 104 0.52 -36.07 28.02
N ALA A 105 0.08 -35.48 29.13
CA ALA A 105 -0.21 -34.06 29.24
C ALA A 105 1.06 -33.20 29.02
N LEU A 106 2.20 -33.63 29.56
CA LEU A 106 3.48 -32.95 29.37
C LEU A 106 3.92 -32.98 27.92
N LEU A 107 3.79 -34.13 27.22
CA LEU A 107 4.09 -34.23 25.78
C LEU A 107 3.20 -33.33 24.94
N ASN A 108 1.90 -33.27 25.27
CA ASN A 108 0.97 -32.38 24.55
C ASN A 108 1.33 -30.90 24.75
N LEU A 109 1.65 -30.48 25.97
CA LEU A 109 2.10 -29.11 26.26
C LEU A 109 3.40 -28.77 25.55
N ASN A 110 4.35 -29.72 25.50
CA ASN A 110 5.59 -29.54 24.72
C ASN A 110 5.31 -29.32 23.23
N GLY A 111 4.39 -30.10 22.67
CA GLY A 111 3.97 -29.96 21.27
C GLY A 111 3.31 -28.59 20.99
N GLU A 112 2.44 -28.15 21.91
CA GLU A 112 1.80 -26.80 21.82
C GLU A 112 2.83 -25.67 21.96
N LEU A 113 3.78 -25.81 22.90
CA LEU A 113 4.84 -24.84 23.11
C LEU A 113 5.72 -24.70 21.88
N GLN A 114 6.23 -25.82 21.34
CA GLN A 114 7.05 -25.81 20.13
C GLN A 114 6.33 -25.24 18.90
N LYS A 115 5.03 -25.53 18.78
CA LYS A 115 4.20 -24.96 17.71
C LYS A 115 4.05 -23.44 17.88
N ASN A 116 3.79 -22.99 19.09
CA ASN A 116 3.65 -21.56 19.39
C ASN A 116 4.98 -20.81 19.23
N GLU A 117 6.11 -21.43 19.61
CA GLU A 117 7.46 -20.86 19.41
C GLU A 117 7.77 -20.66 17.93
N ARG A 118 7.45 -21.63 17.07
CA ARG A 118 7.61 -21.47 15.61
C ARG A 118 6.79 -20.31 15.06
N TYR A 119 5.52 -20.20 15.46
CA TYR A 119 4.68 -19.07 15.04
C TYR A 119 5.21 -17.73 15.54
N LEU A 120 5.73 -17.69 16.78
CA LEU A 120 6.32 -16.49 17.35
C LEU A 120 7.59 -16.08 16.59
N ASP A 121 8.44 -17.02 16.23
CA ASP A 121 9.66 -16.75 15.46
C ASP A 121 9.31 -16.28 14.02
N GLU A 122 8.30 -16.89 13.40
CA GLU A 122 7.79 -16.43 12.10
C GLU A 122 7.22 -15.01 12.19
N ALA A 123 6.40 -14.72 13.18
CA ALA A 123 5.82 -13.40 13.40
C ALA A 123 6.90 -12.32 13.65
N LYS A 124 7.93 -12.64 14.47
CA LYS A 124 9.07 -11.73 14.69
C LYS A 124 9.85 -11.45 13.42
N ARG A 125 10.22 -12.48 12.65
CA ARG A 125 10.94 -12.32 11.38
C ARG A 125 10.14 -11.47 10.38
N SER A 126 8.83 -11.65 10.35
CA SER A 126 7.94 -10.86 9.50
C SER A 126 7.89 -9.41 9.94
N ALA A 127 7.83 -9.15 11.25
CA ALA A 127 7.88 -7.79 11.81
C ALA A 127 9.24 -7.10 11.53
N ASP A 128 10.36 -7.82 11.70
CA ASP A 128 11.71 -7.29 11.42
C ASP A 128 11.88 -6.95 9.93
N LYS A 129 11.34 -7.80 9.04
CA LYS A 129 11.36 -7.60 7.60
C LYS A 129 10.54 -6.36 7.21
N ALA A 130 9.34 -6.21 7.80
CA ALA A 130 8.51 -5.03 7.62
C ALA A 130 9.22 -3.74 8.08
N ALA A 131 9.83 -3.77 9.26
CA ALA A 131 10.58 -2.65 9.78
C ALA A 131 11.75 -2.25 8.89
N SER A 132 12.47 -3.22 8.32
CA SER A 132 13.57 -2.97 7.39
C SER A 132 13.09 -2.36 6.07
N SER A 133 11.97 -2.85 5.52
CA SER A 133 11.37 -2.30 4.29
C SER A 133 10.85 -0.88 4.50
N ILE A 134 10.28 -0.58 5.67
CA ILE A 134 9.86 0.76 6.07
C ILE A 134 11.06 1.73 6.13
N ASP A 135 12.20 1.29 6.66
CA ASP A 135 13.43 2.11 6.72
C ASP A 135 14.02 2.37 5.34
N GLU A 136 14.00 1.37 4.45
CA GLU A 136 14.46 1.48 3.07
C GLU A 136 13.59 2.47 2.29
N TYR A 137 12.27 2.30 2.37
CA TYR A 137 11.31 3.20 1.78
C TYR A 137 11.41 4.65 2.32
N GLY A 138 11.57 4.82 3.64
CA GLY A 138 11.78 6.16 4.24
C GLY A 138 13.05 6.86 3.74
N ARG A 139 14.08 6.09 3.35
CA ARG A 139 15.29 6.64 2.70
C ARG A 139 15.04 7.03 1.26
N GLU A 140 14.35 6.19 0.47
CA GLU A 140 14.00 6.47 -0.92
C GLU A 140 13.09 7.70 -1.05
N VAL A 141 12.08 7.83 -0.17
CA VAL A 141 11.23 9.02 -0.12
C VAL A 141 12.02 10.28 0.20
N LYS A 142 12.98 10.22 1.15
CA LYS A 142 13.86 11.35 1.47
C LYS A 142 14.78 11.69 0.31
N GLN A 143 15.28 10.71 -0.40
CA GLN A 143 16.16 10.90 -1.56
C GLN A 143 15.37 11.51 -2.72
N ALA A 144 14.17 11.03 -3.03
CA ALA A 144 13.28 11.61 -4.03
C ALA A 144 12.90 13.07 -3.69
N ALA A 145 12.64 13.36 -2.40
CA ALA A 145 12.39 14.72 -1.94
C ALA A 145 13.63 15.62 -2.05
N GLN A 146 14.85 15.09 -1.89
CA GLN A 146 16.11 15.83 -2.04
C GLN A 146 16.51 16.05 -3.50
N GLU A 147 16.17 15.13 -4.40
CA GLU A 147 16.41 15.26 -5.85
C GLU A 147 15.46 16.28 -6.51
N SER A 148 14.31 16.57 -5.88
CA SER A 148 13.38 17.64 -6.29
C SER A 148 13.73 19.02 -5.72
N ASP A 149 14.83 19.15 -4.96
CA ASP A 149 15.21 20.35 -4.18
C ASP A 149 16.07 21.35 -5.00
N ASP A 150 15.75 21.56 -6.28
CA ASP A 150 16.22 22.74 -7.01
C ASP A 150 15.18 23.86 -6.83
N ALA A 151 15.52 24.72 -5.85
CA ALA A 151 15.01 26.07 -5.59
C ALA A 151 13.50 26.27 -5.27
N ASP A 152 13.23 26.78 -4.10
CA ASP A 152 11.99 27.43 -3.64
C ASP A 152 10.70 26.61 -3.57
N PHE A 153 10.76 25.30 -3.55
CA PHE A 153 9.63 24.44 -3.32
C PHE A 153 9.34 24.31 -1.82
N VAL A 154 8.39 25.11 -1.32
CA VAL A 154 7.74 24.86 -0.03
C VAL A 154 7.14 23.47 -0.11
N SER A 155 7.76 22.51 0.57
CA SER A 155 7.51 21.07 0.55
C SER A 155 6.02 20.72 0.32
N PRO A 156 5.65 20.25 -0.87
CA PRO A 156 4.32 19.70 -1.14
C PRO A 156 4.13 18.33 -0.47
N PHE A 157 5.19 17.79 0.10
CA PHE A 157 5.27 16.49 0.75
C PHE A 157 4.97 16.50 2.27
N GLN A 158 4.25 17.53 2.79
CA GLN A 158 3.79 17.49 4.20
C GLN A 158 3.03 16.19 4.52
N GLY A 159 2.31 15.63 3.54
CA GLY A 159 1.69 14.31 3.66
C GLY A 159 2.67 13.17 3.81
N LEU A 160 3.81 13.21 3.11
CA LEU A 160 4.85 12.19 3.16
C LEU A 160 5.65 12.19 4.44
N ASP A 161 6.04 13.35 4.95
CA ASP A 161 6.66 13.46 6.27
C ASP A 161 5.76 12.86 7.34
N ASN A 162 4.45 13.05 7.22
CA ASN A 162 3.48 12.43 8.09
C ASN A 162 3.44 10.89 7.92
N VAL A 163 3.46 10.38 6.69
CA VAL A 163 3.55 8.92 6.43
C VAL A 163 4.84 8.34 6.99
N VAL A 164 5.99 8.96 6.70
CA VAL A 164 7.32 8.53 7.21
C VAL A 164 7.36 8.58 8.74
N GLY A 165 6.84 9.65 9.36
CA GLY A 165 6.74 9.77 10.80
C GLY A 165 5.88 8.66 11.41
N LYS A 166 4.68 8.42 10.87
CA LYS A 166 3.77 7.36 11.33
C LYS A 166 4.32 5.96 11.13
N LEU A 167 5.06 5.71 10.05
CA LEU A 167 5.77 4.45 9.82
C LEU A 167 6.89 4.24 10.83
N GLY A 168 7.64 5.30 11.17
CA GLY A 168 8.65 5.27 12.21
C GLY A 168 8.06 4.96 13.60
N ASP A 169 6.93 5.56 13.94
CA ASP A 169 6.20 5.29 15.18
C ASP A 169 5.73 3.85 15.23
N LEU A 170 5.12 3.34 14.14
CA LEU A 170 4.68 1.95 14.04
C LEU A 170 5.83 0.97 14.20
N LYS A 171 6.98 1.25 13.56
CA LYS A 171 8.21 0.47 13.74
C LYS A 171 8.67 0.46 15.20
N GLY A 172 8.68 1.61 15.86
CA GLY A 172 9.03 1.72 17.28
C GLY A 172 8.09 0.90 18.17
N MET A 173 6.79 0.88 17.87
CA MET A 173 5.79 0.07 18.56
C MET A 173 6.02 -1.43 18.36
N LEU A 174 6.31 -1.87 17.14
CA LEU A 174 6.57 -3.28 16.80
C LEU A 174 7.85 -3.79 17.45
N MET A 175 8.93 -3.00 17.44
CA MET A 175 10.22 -3.39 18.05
C MET A 175 10.22 -3.25 19.60
N GLY A 176 9.43 -2.33 20.13
CA GLY A 176 9.33 -2.07 21.57
C GLY A 176 8.39 -2.99 22.32
N GLY A 177 7.69 -3.94 21.67
CA GLY A 177 6.74 -4.84 22.30
C GLY A 177 5.52 -4.10 22.87
N ALA A 178 5.04 -3.08 22.16
CA ALA A 178 3.87 -2.31 22.56
C ALA A 178 2.60 -3.19 22.62
N ALA A 179 1.65 -2.80 23.45
CA ALA A 179 0.36 -3.48 23.55
C ALA A 179 -0.39 -3.47 22.21
N VAL A 180 -1.12 -4.54 21.91
CA VAL A 180 -1.86 -4.75 20.63
C VAL A 180 -2.72 -3.54 20.25
N GLY A 181 -3.37 -2.88 21.21
CA GLY A 181 -4.16 -1.68 20.95
C GLY A 181 -3.34 -0.51 20.39
N ALA A 182 -2.08 -0.35 20.84
CA ALA A 182 -1.18 0.68 20.34
C ALA A 182 -0.71 0.37 18.90
N VAL A 183 -0.39 -0.90 18.60
CA VAL A 183 -0.03 -1.35 17.25
C VAL A 183 -1.21 -1.17 16.28
N THR A 184 -2.43 -1.52 16.69
CA THR A 184 -3.64 -1.32 15.88
C THR A 184 -3.87 0.17 15.58
N ALA A 185 -3.72 1.03 16.58
CA ALA A 185 -3.82 2.48 16.40
C ALA A 185 -2.71 3.02 15.46
N GLY A 186 -1.49 2.49 15.57
CA GLY A 186 -0.38 2.79 14.67
C GLY A 186 -0.67 2.40 13.22
N VAL A 187 -1.17 1.19 13.00
CA VAL A 187 -1.58 0.72 11.67
C VAL A 187 -2.68 1.62 11.08
N GLN A 188 -3.71 1.99 11.86
CA GLN A 188 -4.76 2.89 11.42
C GLN A 188 -4.23 4.29 11.07
N ALA A 189 -3.30 4.83 11.85
CA ALA A 189 -2.69 6.11 11.60
C ALA A 189 -1.84 6.12 10.30
N VAL A 190 -1.07 5.06 10.04
CA VAL A 190 -0.33 4.87 8.80
C VAL A 190 -1.28 4.71 7.61
N THR A 191 -2.30 3.86 7.74
CA THR A 191 -3.31 3.66 6.69
C THR A 191 -4.01 4.98 6.34
N GLY A 192 -4.36 5.79 7.33
CA GLY A 192 -4.96 7.11 7.13
C GLY A 192 -4.05 8.05 6.34
N ALA A 193 -2.78 8.17 6.74
CA ALA A 193 -1.81 9.02 6.06
C ALA A 193 -1.52 8.55 4.61
N ILE A 194 -1.42 7.24 4.39
CA ILE A 194 -1.26 6.67 3.03
C ILE A 194 -2.52 6.93 2.19
N THR A 195 -3.71 6.78 2.77
CA THR A 195 -4.98 7.03 2.07
C THR A 195 -5.06 8.47 1.58
N GLU A 196 -4.65 9.43 2.39
CA GLU A 196 -4.63 10.85 2.02
C GLU A 196 -3.76 11.10 0.77
N VAL A 197 -2.56 10.51 0.71
CA VAL A 197 -1.65 10.63 -0.46
C VAL A 197 -2.22 9.92 -1.69
N VAL A 198 -2.75 8.72 -1.53
CA VAL A 198 -3.35 7.93 -2.64
C VAL A 198 -4.57 8.64 -3.22
N ASP A 199 -5.43 9.19 -2.36
CA ASP A 199 -6.65 9.87 -2.79
C ASP A 199 -6.33 11.22 -3.46
N ALA A 200 -5.33 11.96 -2.96
CA ALA A 200 -4.88 13.21 -3.57
C ALA A 200 -4.37 13.03 -5.02
N SER A 201 -3.80 11.86 -5.34
CA SER A 201 -3.31 11.54 -6.69
C SER A 201 -4.35 10.85 -7.59
N ALA A 202 -5.51 10.49 -7.05
CA ALA A 202 -6.47 9.63 -7.76
C ALA A 202 -7.05 10.30 -9.01
N GLU A 203 -7.33 11.61 -8.96
CA GLU A 203 -7.88 12.37 -10.07
C GLU A 203 -6.87 12.48 -11.21
N TYR A 204 -5.63 12.88 -10.92
CA TYR A 204 -4.54 12.93 -11.90
C TYR A 204 -4.35 11.57 -12.59
N ARG A 205 -4.22 10.49 -11.82
CA ARG A 205 -4.05 9.13 -12.37
C ARG A 205 -5.22 8.70 -13.26
N LYS A 206 -6.45 9.08 -12.90
CA LYS A 206 -7.63 8.81 -13.71
C LYS A 206 -7.58 9.55 -15.04
N ILE A 207 -7.24 10.84 -15.03
CA ILE A 207 -7.13 11.67 -16.22
C ILE A 207 -6.04 11.12 -17.13
N MET A 208 -4.83 10.89 -16.61
CA MET A 208 -3.70 10.37 -17.37
C MET A 208 -3.94 8.96 -17.92
N GLY A 209 -4.55 8.07 -17.15
CA GLY A 209 -4.93 6.73 -17.62
C GLY A 209 -5.97 6.79 -18.75
N THR A 210 -6.89 7.76 -18.72
CA THR A 210 -7.84 7.98 -19.82
C THR A 210 -7.13 8.52 -21.06
N LEU A 211 -6.21 9.47 -20.88
CA LEU A 211 -5.40 10.02 -21.96
C LEU A 211 -4.54 8.94 -22.61
N GLU A 212 -3.87 8.11 -21.84
CA GLU A 212 -3.05 7.00 -22.34
C GLU A 212 -3.85 6.06 -23.24
N VAL A 213 -5.05 5.63 -22.80
CA VAL A 213 -5.91 4.75 -23.60
C VAL A 213 -6.35 5.42 -24.90
N SER A 214 -6.75 6.70 -24.86
CA SER A 214 -7.18 7.44 -26.07
C SER A 214 -6.01 7.65 -27.03
N SER A 215 -4.83 7.97 -26.53
CA SER A 215 -3.61 8.17 -27.32
C SER A 215 -3.14 6.89 -28.02
N GLN A 216 -3.16 5.77 -27.32
CA GLN A 216 -2.86 4.45 -27.91
C GLN A 216 -3.85 4.09 -29.03
N GLN A 217 -5.14 4.40 -28.85
CA GLN A 217 -6.15 4.19 -29.90
C GLN A 217 -5.94 5.10 -31.12
N ALA A 218 -5.44 6.32 -30.89
CA ALA A 218 -5.07 7.26 -31.93
C ALA A 218 -3.72 6.93 -32.64
N GLY A 219 -2.95 5.96 -32.09
CA GLY A 219 -1.70 5.46 -32.66
C GLY A 219 -0.44 6.17 -32.16
N TYR A 220 -0.54 6.96 -31.09
CA TYR A 220 0.61 7.65 -30.48
C TYR A 220 1.24 6.80 -29.36
N SER A 221 2.55 6.89 -29.24
CA SER A 221 3.31 6.32 -28.15
C SER A 221 3.12 7.11 -26.85
N ALA A 222 3.48 6.52 -25.71
CA ALA A 222 3.47 7.21 -24.42
C ALA A 222 4.38 8.45 -24.43
N GLU A 223 5.56 8.36 -25.09
CA GLU A 223 6.51 9.47 -25.20
C GLU A 223 5.96 10.64 -26.04
N GLU A 224 5.36 10.35 -27.19
CA GLU A 224 4.71 11.37 -28.03
C GLU A 224 3.54 12.04 -27.30
N THR A 225 2.78 11.26 -26.55
CA THR A 225 1.67 11.77 -25.74
C THR A 225 2.18 12.69 -24.61
N ALA A 226 3.23 12.27 -23.90
CA ALA A 226 3.85 13.07 -22.84
C ALA A 226 4.35 14.41 -23.38
N GLN A 227 5.07 14.43 -24.51
CA GLN A 227 5.57 15.67 -25.13
C GLN A 227 4.45 16.67 -25.43
N THR A 228 3.34 16.20 -26.02
CA THR A 228 2.21 17.07 -26.36
C THR A 228 1.50 17.57 -25.10
N TYR A 229 1.28 16.68 -24.14
CA TYR A 229 0.65 16.98 -22.86
C TYR A 229 1.47 18.01 -22.05
N GLU A 230 2.77 17.76 -21.87
CA GLU A 230 3.68 18.67 -21.16
C GLU A 230 3.68 20.06 -21.81
N ARG A 231 3.76 20.13 -23.13
CA ARG A 231 3.73 21.40 -23.87
C ARG A 231 2.45 22.21 -23.59
N LEU A 232 1.31 21.55 -23.55
CA LEU A 232 0.03 22.18 -23.24
C LEU A 232 -0.08 22.54 -21.76
N TYR A 233 0.37 21.65 -20.88
CA TYR A 233 0.34 21.88 -19.43
C TYR A 233 1.16 23.10 -19.02
N THR A 234 2.35 23.30 -19.62
CA THR A 234 3.22 24.43 -19.32
C THR A 234 2.55 25.77 -19.56
N VAL A 235 1.58 25.84 -20.48
CA VAL A 235 0.81 27.05 -20.78
C VAL A 235 -0.52 27.10 -20.01
N LEU A 236 -1.24 25.99 -19.96
CA LEU A 236 -2.58 25.91 -19.35
C LEU A 236 -2.56 25.83 -17.83
N GLY A 237 -1.56 25.16 -17.24
CA GLY A 237 -1.45 24.94 -15.80
C GLY A 237 -2.58 24.10 -15.20
N ASP A 238 -3.29 23.33 -16.04
CA ASP A 238 -4.44 22.51 -15.64
C ASP A 238 -4.39 21.13 -16.30
N THR A 239 -4.40 20.08 -15.47
CA THR A 239 -4.28 18.67 -15.89
C THR A 239 -5.41 18.24 -16.82
N GLN A 240 -6.66 18.60 -16.49
CA GLN A 240 -7.82 18.18 -17.29
C GLN A 240 -7.85 18.89 -18.64
N ALA A 241 -7.60 20.20 -18.65
CA ALA A 241 -7.56 20.99 -19.87
C ALA A 241 -6.43 20.49 -20.81
N ALA A 242 -5.22 20.29 -20.29
CA ALA A 242 -4.08 19.78 -21.07
C ALA A 242 -4.35 18.38 -21.63
N ALA A 243 -4.89 17.45 -20.83
CA ALA A 243 -5.21 16.10 -21.27
C ALA A 243 -6.32 16.08 -22.33
N THR A 244 -7.39 16.87 -22.13
CA THR A 244 -8.50 16.94 -23.09
C THR A 244 -8.02 17.53 -24.43
N THR A 245 -7.22 18.59 -24.38
CA THR A 245 -6.65 19.22 -25.58
C THR A 245 -5.72 18.27 -26.31
N THR A 246 -4.86 17.54 -25.59
CA THR A 246 -3.97 16.52 -26.17
C THR A 246 -4.79 15.44 -26.89
N ALA A 247 -5.83 14.91 -26.26
CA ALA A 247 -6.68 13.87 -26.85
C ALA A 247 -7.39 14.38 -28.12
N ASN A 248 -7.91 15.62 -28.10
CA ASN A 248 -8.55 16.25 -29.27
C ASN A 248 -7.57 16.44 -30.45
N LEU A 249 -6.36 16.87 -30.16
CA LEU A 249 -5.33 17.04 -31.20
C LEU A 249 -4.86 15.68 -31.75
N GLN A 250 -4.64 14.68 -30.90
CA GLN A 250 -4.26 13.32 -31.31
C GLN A 250 -5.34 12.63 -32.18
N ALA A 251 -6.62 12.95 -31.94
CA ALA A 251 -7.73 12.43 -32.72
C ALA A 251 -7.68 12.88 -34.21
N ILE A 252 -6.88 13.89 -34.54
CA ILE A 252 -6.62 14.31 -35.94
C ILE A 252 -5.88 13.20 -36.71
N GLY A 253 -4.98 12.43 -36.03
CA GLY A 253 -4.27 11.31 -36.65
C GLY A 253 -3.14 11.73 -37.57
N VAL A 254 -2.44 12.80 -37.27
CA VAL A 254 -1.26 13.31 -38.00
C VAL A 254 0.05 12.82 -37.37
N SER A 255 1.19 13.06 -38.00
CA SER A 255 2.49 12.76 -37.41
C SER A 255 2.75 13.60 -36.14
N GLN A 256 3.65 13.14 -35.27
CA GLN A 256 4.01 13.89 -34.06
C GLN A 256 4.53 15.30 -34.37
N GLU A 257 5.33 15.46 -35.43
CA GLU A 257 5.84 16.76 -35.84
C GLU A 257 4.69 17.73 -36.25
N GLU A 258 3.72 17.23 -37.01
CA GLU A 258 2.53 18.01 -37.41
C GLU A 258 1.65 18.30 -36.18
N LEU A 259 1.51 17.35 -35.27
CA LEU A 259 0.77 17.52 -34.05
C LEU A 259 1.35 18.64 -33.17
N MET A 260 2.66 18.64 -32.97
CA MET A 260 3.37 19.70 -32.24
C MET A 260 3.22 21.07 -32.93
N ALA A 261 3.26 21.12 -34.25
CA ALA A 261 3.04 22.38 -34.99
C ALA A 261 1.62 22.92 -34.78
N ILE A 262 0.59 22.06 -34.78
CA ILE A 262 -0.80 22.47 -34.48
C ILE A 262 -0.90 22.91 -33.00
N THR A 263 -0.24 22.21 -32.08
CA THR A 263 -0.20 22.56 -30.65
C THR A 263 0.38 23.97 -30.47
N ASP A 264 1.55 24.25 -31.04
CA ASP A 264 2.19 25.56 -30.93
C ASP A 264 1.37 26.67 -31.60
N ALA A 265 0.72 26.38 -32.70
CA ALA A 265 -0.18 27.33 -33.37
C ALA A 265 -1.44 27.60 -32.55
N SER A 266 -1.97 26.58 -31.82
CA SER A 266 -3.13 26.76 -30.93
C SER A 266 -2.76 27.62 -29.72
N ILE A 267 -1.59 27.41 -29.13
CA ILE A 267 -1.03 28.27 -28.09
C ILE A 267 -0.87 29.70 -28.60
N GLY A 268 -0.34 29.84 -29.84
CA GLY A 268 -0.13 31.14 -30.47
C GLY A 268 -1.41 31.90 -30.79
N ALA A 269 -2.47 31.20 -31.19
CA ALA A 269 -3.77 31.82 -31.42
C ALA A 269 -4.35 32.37 -30.09
N TRP A 270 -4.27 31.57 -29.03
CA TRP A 270 -4.65 32.04 -27.71
C TRP A 270 -3.76 33.21 -27.23
N ALA A 271 -2.45 33.12 -27.40
CA ALA A 271 -1.54 34.22 -27.04
C ALA A 271 -1.84 35.51 -27.76
N ARG A 272 -2.29 35.44 -29.02
CA ARG A 272 -2.63 36.61 -29.84
C ARG A 272 -4.02 37.17 -29.57
N TYR A 273 -5.01 36.31 -29.37
CA TYR A 273 -6.42 36.68 -29.35
C TYR A 273 -7.07 36.54 -27.94
N GLY A 274 -6.29 36.01 -26.96
CA GLY A 274 -6.75 35.81 -25.59
C GLY A 274 -7.83 34.73 -25.46
N ASP A 275 -8.58 34.80 -24.36
CA ASP A 275 -9.61 33.81 -24.03
C ASP A 275 -10.78 33.74 -25.04
N SER A 276 -10.82 34.63 -26.04
CA SER A 276 -11.78 34.51 -27.14
C SER A 276 -11.49 33.33 -28.06
N ILE A 277 -10.23 32.84 -28.05
CA ILE A 277 -9.78 31.65 -28.77
C ILE A 277 -9.11 30.75 -27.75
N PRO A 278 -9.87 30.01 -26.94
CA PRO A 278 -9.29 29.08 -25.95
C PRO A 278 -8.57 27.95 -26.67
N ILE A 279 -7.45 27.49 -26.11
CA ILE A 279 -6.56 26.48 -26.74
C ILE A 279 -7.32 25.18 -26.96
N ASP A 280 -8.08 24.72 -26.00
CA ASP A 280 -8.90 23.50 -26.08
C ASP A 280 -10.01 23.61 -27.14
N GLY A 281 -10.72 24.74 -27.14
CA GLY A 281 -11.75 25.02 -28.12
C GLY A 281 -11.21 25.13 -29.57
N LEU A 282 -10.01 25.69 -29.75
CA LEU A 282 -9.37 25.71 -31.06
C LEU A 282 -8.89 24.33 -31.51
N ALA A 283 -8.33 23.54 -30.59
CA ALA A 283 -7.93 22.16 -30.88
C ALA A 283 -9.13 21.30 -31.34
N GLU A 284 -10.26 21.44 -30.67
CA GLU A 284 -11.52 20.77 -31.03
C GLU A 284 -12.00 21.25 -32.41
N ALA A 285 -12.06 22.56 -32.62
CA ALA A 285 -12.50 23.14 -33.91
C ALA A 285 -11.60 22.74 -35.10
N ILE A 286 -10.27 22.64 -34.87
CA ILE A 286 -9.33 22.15 -35.90
C ILE A 286 -9.62 20.68 -36.22
N ASN A 287 -9.77 19.83 -35.19
CA ASN A 287 -10.10 18.42 -35.39
C ASN A 287 -11.41 18.26 -36.15
N GLU A 288 -12.48 18.92 -35.73
CA GLU A 288 -13.77 18.92 -36.42
C GLU A 288 -13.68 19.42 -37.87
N THR A 289 -12.95 20.50 -38.11
CA THR A 289 -12.70 21.05 -39.46
C THR A 289 -12.05 20.02 -40.38
N ILE A 290 -11.03 19.34 -39.90
CA ILE A 290 -10.32 18.29 -40.66
C ILE A 290 -11.24 17.10 -40.92
N GLN A 291 -12.02 16.67 -39.94
CA GLN A 291 -12.95 15.54 -40.12
C GLN A 291 -14.12 15.90 -41.04
N ALA A 292 -14.76 17.05 -40.84
CA ALA A 292 -15.92 17.48 -41.60
C ALA A 292 -15.56 17.96 -43.05
N GLY A 293 -14.33 18.44 -43.26
CA GLY A 293 -13.90 19.05 -44.53
C GLY A 293 -14.51 20.44 -44.77
N GLN A 294 -14.91 21.11 -43.72
CA GLN A 294 -15.37 22.50 -43.70
C GLN A 294 -15.01 23.16 -42.38
N VAL A 295 -14.80 24.47 -42.35
CA VAL A 295 -14.45 25.25 -41.17
C VAL A 295 -15.57 25.17 -40.13
N THR A 296 -15.19 24.92 -38.88
CA THR A 296 -16.10 24.84 -37.74
C THR A 296 -15.58 25.63 -36.54
N GLY A 297 -16.49 26.00 -35.65
CA GLY A 297 -16.18 26.53 -34.31
C GLY A 297 -15.27 27.78 -34.36
N VAL A 298 -14.47 27.94 -33.33
CA VAL A 298 -13.58 29.11 -33.14
C VAL A 298 -12.46 29.17 -34.18
N PHE A 299 -12.24 28.14 -34.99
CA PHE A 299 -11.27 28.21 -36.10
C PHE A 299 -11.74 29.17 -37.21
N ALA A 300 -13.07 29.34 -37.40
CA ALA A 300 -13.61 30.40 -38.28
C ALA A 300 -13.19 31.79 -37.82
N ASP A 301 -13.24 32.04 -36.49
CA ASP A 301 -12.82 33.32 -35.94
C ASP A 301 -11.32 33.57 -36.14
N VAL A 302 -10.49 32.54 -35.97
CA VAL A 302 -9.03 32.63 -36.23
C VAL A 302 -8.77 33.02 -37.67
N LEU A 303 -9.44 32.40 -38.66
CA LEU A 303 -9.32 32.74 -40.05
C LEU A 303 -9.76 34.18 -40.34
N ASN A 304 -10.94 34.55 -39.88
CA ASN A 304 -11.51 35.88 -40.08
C ASN A 304 -10.64 37.00 -39.49
N TRP A 305 -10.11 36.79 -38.24
CA TRP A 305 -9.26 37.79 -37.59
C TRP A 305 -7.87 37.89 -38.22
N ALA A 306 -7.40 36.82 -38.86
CA ALA A 306 -6.20 36.86 -39.68
C ALA A 306 -6.44 37.45 -41.11
N GLY A 307 -7.68 37.75 -41.47
CA GLY A 307 -8.06 38.27 -42.76
C GLY A 307 -8.16 37.21 -43.86
N ALA A 308 -8.21 35.94 -43.51
CA ALA A 308 -8.44 34.83 -44.43
C ALA A 308 -9.94 34.70 -44.74
N SER A 309 -10.29 34.40 -46.01
CA SER A 309 -11.68 34.12 -46.38
C SER A 309 -12.07 32.71 -46.00
N GLU A 310 -13.09 32.56 -45.18
CA GLU A 310 -13.65 31.26 -44.80
C GLU A 310 -14.17 30.49 -46.02
N ASP A 311 -14.82 31.19 -46.98
CA ASP A 311 -15.33 30.59 -48.21
C ASP A 311 -14.19 30.03 -49.09
N ASP A 312 -13.11 30.79 -49.25
CA ASP A 312 -11.94 30.35 -50.03
C ASP A 312 -11.22 29.19 -49.32
N PHE A 313 -11.19 29.20 -48.00
CA PHE A 313 -10.61 28.12 -47.19
C PHE A 313 -11.44 26.83 -47.28
N ASN A 314 -12.76 26.95 -47.18
CA ASN A 314 -13.69 25.82 -47.39
C ASN A 314 -13.58 25.23 -48.78
N ALA A 315 -13.36 26.06 -49.83
CA ALA A 315 -13.12 25.59 -51.17
C ALA A 315 -11.84 24.75 -51.28
N LYS A 316 -10.73 25.17 -50.60
CA LYS A 316 -9.50 24.39 -50.53
C LYS A 316 -9.72 23.05 -49.78
N LEU A 317 -10.45 23.04 -48.67
CA LEU A 317 -10.77 21.82 -47.96
C LEU A 317 -11.61 20.84 -48.78
N ALA A 318 -12.53 21.34 -49.61
CA ALA A 318 -13.37 20.53 -50.49
C ALA A 318 -12.58 19.81 -51.61
N GLU A 319 -11.41 20.34 -52.00
CA GLU A 319 -10.51 19.70 -52.95
C GLU A 319 -9.74 18.53 -52.37
N ALA A 320 -9.56 18.51 -51.03
CA ALA A 320 -8.84 17.46 -50.31
C ALA A 320 -9.68 16.16 -50.20
N LYS A 321 -9.06 15.04 -50.53
CA LYS A 321 -9.72 13.73 -50.58
C LYS A 321 -9.61 12.97 -49.27
N THR A 322 -8.64 13.30 -48.44
CA THR A 322 -8.33 12.60 -47.17
C THR A 322 -8.25 13.58 -46.00
N ALA A 323 -8.43 13.07 -44.79
CA ALA A 323 -8.23 13.86 -43.58
C ALA A 323 -6.78 14.41 -43.49
N THR A 324 -5.79 13.61 -43.87
CA THR A 324 -4.38 14.04 -43.89
C THR A 324 -4.16 15.23 -44.88
N GLU A 325 -4.75 15.21 -46.07
CA GLU A 325 -4.67 16.34 -46.98
C GLU A 325 -5.32 17.60 -46.39
N ARG A 326 -6.45 17.47 -45.70
CA ARG A 326 -7.10 18.58 -45.01
C ARG A 326 -6.26 19.11 -43.85
N ALA A 327 -5.64 18.20 -43.06
CA ALA A 327 -4.73 18.59 -42.00
C ALA A 327 -3.54 19.42 -42.50
N ASN A 328 -2.97 19.04 -43.64
CA ASN A 328 -1.90 19.81 -44.31
C ASN A 328 -2.36 21.22 -44.76
N ILE A 329 -3.61 21.34 -45.24
CA ILE A 329 -4.17 22.65 -45.61
C ILE A 329 -4.32 23.54 -44.35
N VAL A 330 -4.82 22.98 -43.27
CA VAL A 330 -4.94 23.68 -41.97
C VAL A 330 -3.56 24.10 -41.45
N LEU A 331 -2.58 23.20 -41.45
CA LEU A 331 -1.21 23.49 -41.03
C LEU A 331 -0.56 24.61 -41.83
N GLN A 332 -0.73 24.60 -43.16
CA GLN A 332 -0.22 25.67 -44.00
C GLN A 332 -0.83 27.03 -43.67
N GLU A 333 -2.12 27.07 -43.38
CA GLU A 333 -2.81 28.32 -43.02
C GLU A 333 -2.31 28.83 -41.66
N LEU A 334 -2.24 27.95 -40.65
CA LEU A 334 -1.74 28.30 -39.30
C LEU A 334 -0.28 28.81 -39.36
N ALA A 335 0.55 28.19 -40.18
CA ALA A 335 1.93 28.63 -40.44
C ALA A 335 1.99 29.99 -41.15
N GLN A 336 1.15 30.23 -42.16
CA GLN A 336 1.10 31.54 -42.86
C GLN A 336 0.70 32.68 -41.93
N GLN A 337 -0.12 32.39 -40.92
CA GLN A 337 -0.54 33.38 -39.90
C GLN A 337 0.56 33.65 -38.83
N GLY A 338 1.65 32.88 -38.80
CA GLY A 338 2.72 33.03 -37.81
C GLY A 338 2.27 32.77 -36.37
N LEU A 339 1.37 31.82 -36.19
CA LEU A 339 0.80 31.54 -34.87
C LEU A 339 1.78 30.76 -33.99
N ALA A 340 2.53 29.84 -34.54
CA ALA A 340 3.53 29.08 -33.75
C ALA A 340 4.60 30.01 -33.14
N GLU A 341 5.06 31.02 -33.94
CA GLU A 341 6.01 32.01 -33.45
C GLU A 341 5.39 32.90 -32.35
N ALA A 342 4.09 33.21 -32.44
CA ALA A 342 3.39 33.95 -31.39
C ALA A 342 3.29 33.14 -30.08
N GLY A 343 3.06 31.83 -30.18
CA GLY A 343 3.07 30.91 -29.05
C GLY A 343 4.44 30.84 -28.35
N GLN A 344 5.50 30.68 -29.14
CA GLN A 344 6.86 30.68 -28.62
C GLN A 344 7.21 32.02 -27.94
N ALA A 345 6.86 33.15 -28.56
CA ALA A 345 7.10 34.47 -27.99
C ALA A 345 6.36 34.67 -26.65
N TRP A 346 5.15 34.11 -26.49
CA TRP A 346 4.43 34.14 -25.24
C TRP A 346 5.17 33.33 -24.18
N ILE A 347 5.61 32.11 -24.48
CA ILE A 347 6.36 31.25 -23.59
C ILE A 347 7.66 31.90 -23.14
N ASP A 348 8.43 32.50 -24.06
CA ASP A 348 9.67 33.20 -23.78
C ASP A 348 9.45 34.43 -22.87
N THR A 349 8.33 35.10 -23.04
CA THR A 349 7.98 36.31 -22.25
C THR A 349 7.45 35.94 -20.84
N ASN A 350 6.80 34.80 -20.69
CA ASN A 350 6.17 34.33 -19.46
C ASN A 350 6.89 33.13 -18.85
N GLY A 351 8.20 33.12 -18.94
CA GLY A 351 9.03 31.98 -18.50
C GLY A 351 8.87 31.63 -17.02
N ASP A 352 8.50 32.58 -16.18
CA ASP A 352 8.18 32.37 -14.77
C ASP A 352 6.88 31.57 -14.59
N ILE A 353 5.86 31.83 -15.37
CA ILE A 353 4.59 31.06 -15.36
C ILE A 353 4.84 29.66 -15.88
N VAL A 354 5.58 29.54 -16.98
CA VAL A 354 5.95 28.23 -17.56
C VAL A 354 6.73 27.40 -16.56
N ALA A 355 7.75 27.96 -15.90
CA ALA A 355 8.53 27.26 -14.90
C ALA A 355 7.71 26.83 -13.67
N ALA A 356 6.75 27.69 -13.24
CA ALA A 356 5.84 27.34 -12.15
C ALA A 356 4.92 26.14 -12.54
N ASN A 357 4.37 26.18 -13.76
CA ASN A 357 3.52 25.10 -14.27
C ASN A 357 4.34 23.80 -14.47
N GLU A 358 5.56 23.86 -14.98
CA GLU A 358 6.46 22.70 -15.06
C GLU A 358 6.77 22.10 -13.69
N SER A 359 6.98 22.95 -12.69
CA SER A 359 7.21 22.50 -11.31
C SER A 359 5.96 21.83 -10.75
N GLN A 360 4.77 22.40 -11.01
CA GLN A 360 3.49 21.82 -10.61
C GLN A 360 3.25 20.46 -11.29
N LEU A 361 3.54 20.35 -12.57
CA LEU A 361 3.42 19.09 -13.32
C LEU A 361 4.30 18.00 -12.72
N ARG A 362 5.58 18.28 -12.50
CA ARG A 362 6.51 17.33 -11.85
C ARG A 362 6.02 16.89 -10.48
N PHE A 363 5.40 17.81 -9.73
CA PHE A 363 4.80 17.48 -8.46
C PHE A 363 3.61 16.52 -8.59
N GLU A 364 2.68 16.77 -9.51
CA GLU A 364 1.52 15.91 -9.76
C GLU A 364 1.95 14.51 -10.23
N GLU A 365 2.96 14.42 -11.09
CA GLU A 365 3.57 13.16 -11.55
C GLU A 365 4.22 12.39 -10.42
N ALA A 366 5.01 13.07 -9.59
CA ALA A 366 5.65 12.46 -8.42
C ALA A 366 4.58 11.97 -7.42
N GLN A 367 3.53 12.76 -7.19
CA GLN A 367 2.41 12.40 -6.33
C GLN A 367 1.63 11.20 -6.90
N ALA A 368 1.42 11.15 -8.21
CA ALA A 368 0.75 10.04 -8.88
C ALA A 368 1.54 8.75 -8.77
N THR A 369 2.85 8.80 -9.05
CA THR A 369 3.78 7.68 -8.91
C THR A 369 3.80 7.15 -7.48
N LEU A 370 3.85 8.06 -6.50
CA LEU A 370 3.80 7.71 -5.10
C LEU A 370 2.45 7.09 -4.71
N GLY A 371 1.34 7.64 -5.18
CA GLY A 371 0.00 7.12 -4.94
C GLY A 371 -0.19 5.71 -5.50
N GLU A 372 0.37 5.43 -6.67
CA GLU A 372 0.38 4.10 -7.28
C GLU A 372 1.17 3.09 -6.42
N LYS A 373 2.37 3.47 -6.01
CA LYS A 373 3.26 2.66 -5.16
C LYS A 373 2.68 2.42 -3.76
N LEU A 374 1.99 3.39 -3.19
CA LEU A 374 1.36 3.30 -1.87
C LEU A 374 0.02 2.57 -1.86
N SER A 375 -0.68 2.48 -2.99
CA SER A 375 -2.00 1.85 -3.08
C SER A 375 -2.00 0.38 -2.61
N PRO A 376 -1.08 -0.50 -3.06
CA PRO A 376 -1.00 -1.88 -2.56
C PRO A 376 -0.69 -1.96 -1.05
N ILE A 377 0.12 -1.01 -0.55
CA ILE A 377 0.45 -0.92 0.88
C ILE A 377 -0.79 -0.56 1.68
N ARG A 378 -1.56 0.44 1.24
CA ARG A 378 -2.84 0.83 1.84
C ARG A 378 -3.81 -0.35 1.90
N ASP A 379 -3.96 -1.06 0.80
CA ASP A 379 -4.89 -2.17 0.69
C ASP A 379 -4.47 -3.33 1.59
N GLY A 380 -3.17 -3.67 1.62
CA GLY A 380 -2.60 -4.63 2.55
C GLY A 380 -2.79 -4.25 4.03
N LEU A 381 -2.58 -2.99 4.40
CA LEU A 381 -2.81 -2.50 5.76
C LEU A 381 -4.30 -2.49 6.14
N ARG A 382 -5.19 -2.19 5.19
CA ARG A 382 -6.64 -2.21 5.39
C ARG A 382 -7.17 -3.62 5.63
N ASP A 383 -6.64 -4.60 4.90
CA ASP A 383 -6.96 -6.00 5.08
C ASP A 383 -6.44 -6.57 6.42
N LEU A 384 -5.36 -6.00 6.97
CA LEU A 384 -4.87 -6.32 8.31
C LEU A 384 -5.88 -6.01 9.41
N GLY A 385 -6.66 -4.95 9.26
CA GLY A 385 -7.73 -4.59 10.18
C GLY A 385 -8.89 -5.58 10.18
N THR A 386 -9.01 -6.43 9.16
CA THR A 386 -10.15 -7.34 8.96
C THR A 386 -9.83 -8.83 9.07
N ALA A 387 -8.60 -9.29 8.83
CA ALA A 387 -8.30 -10.71 8.63
C ALA A 387 -7.28 -11.35 9.59
N GLY A 388 -6.64 -10.60 10.50
CA GLY A 388 -5.65 -11.14 11.43
C GLY A 388 -4.28 -11.49 10.79
N PHE A 389 -3.32 -11.77 11.62
CA PHE A 389 -1.87 -11.78 11.40
C PHE A 389 -1.30 -12.76 10.33
N ASN A 390 -2.04 -13.77 9.89
CA ASN A 390 -1.61 -14.65 8.79
C ASN A 390 -1.51 -13.90 7.45
N PHE A 391 -2.16 -12.77 7.35
CA PHE A 391 -2.13 -11.90 6.18
C PHE A 391 -0.94 -10.92 6.20
N LEU A 392 -0.40 -10.60 7.38
CA LEU A 392 0.78 -9.71 7.51
C LEU A 392 1.99 -10.25 6.74
N SER A 393 2.27 -11.55 6.78
CA SER A 393 3.40 -12.10 6.03
C SER A 393 3.18 -11.98 4.52
N GLY A 394 1.97 -12.20 4.03
CA GLY A 394 1.63 -12.06 2.61
C GLY A 394 1.55 -10.61 2.13
N ALA A 395 0.99 -9.71 2.94
CA ALA A 395 0.91 -8.29 2.60
C ALA A 395 2.29 -7.61 2.68
N ILE A 396 3.11 -7.97 3.67
CA ILE A 396 4.49 -7.49 3.80
C ILE A 396 5.35 -8.05 2.66
N ASP A 397 5.18 -9.32 2.29
CA ASP A 397 5.86 -9.89 1.13
C ASP A 397 5.43 -9.20 -0.18
N GLY A 398 4.16 -8.79 -0.30
CA GLY A 398 3.64 -7.98 -1.41
C GLY A 398 4.22 -6.57 -1.45
N VAL A 399 4.35 -5.91 -0.30
CA VAL A 399 4.99 -4.59 -0.16
C VAL A 399 6.48 -4.66 -0.48
N VAL A 400 7.19 -5.67 0.06
CA VAL A 400 8.61 -5.91 -0.21
C VAL A 400 8.85 -6.25 -1.68
N GLN A 401 7.95 -7.00 -2.31
CA GLN A 401 8.05 -7.30 -3.74
C GLN A 401 7.75 -6.06 -4.58
N GLY A 402 6.71 -5.30 -4.24
CA GLY A 402 6.38 -4.03 -4.91
C GLY A 402 7.52 -3.02 -4.84
N ILE A 403 8.23 -2.93 -3.69
CA ILE A 403 9.43 -2.07 -3.54
C ILE A 403 10.61 -2.60 -4.37
N LYS A 404 10.79 -3.93 -4.49
CA LYS A 404 11.84 -4.53 -5.32
C LYS A 404 11.61 -4.39 -6.83
N ASP A 405 10.35 -4.35 -7.25
CA ASP A 405 9.98 -4.16 -8.65
C ASP A 405 10.11 -2.67 -9.09
N LEU A 406 10.51 -1.78 -8.16
CA LEU A 406 10.78 -0.36 -8.35
C LEU A 406 12.27 -0.04 -8.62
N ASN A 407 13.16 -1.04 -8.51
CA ASN A 407 14.55 -1.00 -8.90
C ASN A 407 14.76 -1.80 -10.19
#